data_72d75393c88f3cb3d944971217a9b8d7
#
_entry.id   72d75393c88f3cb3d944971217a9b8d7
#
_cell.length_a   1.000
_cell.length_b   1.000
_cell.length_c   1.000
_cell.angle_alpha   90.00
_cell.angle_beta   90.00
_cell.angle_gamma   90.00
#
_symmetry.space_group_name_H-M   'P 1'
#
loop_
_entity.id
_entity.type
_entity.pdbx_description
1 polymer ?
#
loop_
_entity_poly.entity_id
_entity_poly.type
_entity_poly.pdbx_seq_one_letter_code
_entity_poly.pdbx_strand_id
1 'polypeptide(L)'
;NIQKQLYKNALDFAFDQEKLVKEKAQKIDELMLNVLPRKIVDRLESGEKTISDGCPNATILFSDIVGFSAMSVSQSAEELVSLLNDLFTKFDQRALSLGVEKIKTIGDAYMVAGGLEGDGKQDAIRVVQMAIGMFTDLAEFNQQHQMALQMRVGINSGPVVAGIIGHTKFSYDLWGNTVNTASRMESTSLPGKIQISPSTYLQVKEYFDIQARELVECKGLGHIMTYFVHGYHG
;
A
#
# COMPACT_ATOMS: atom_id res chain seq x y z
N ASN A 1 40.65 -43.92 -19.48
CA ASN A 1 39.34 -44.10 -18.82
C ASN A 1 39.15 -43.19 -17.58
N ILE A 2 40.17 -43.09 -16.71
CA ILE A 2 40.11 -42.26 -15.48
C ILE A 2 39.96 -40.76 -15.81
N GLN A 3 40.71 -40.25 -16.75
CA GLN A 3 40.69 -38.85 -17.14
C GLN A 3 39.32 -38.43 -17.71
N LYS A 4 38.68 -39.31 -18.47
CA LYS A 4 37.33 -39.07 -19.02
C LYS A 4 36.27 -39.05 -17.92
N GLN A 5 36.42 -39.89 -16.89
CA GLN A 5 35.51 -39.90 -15.72
C GLN A 5 35.71 -38.65 -14.85
N LEU A 6 36.96 -38.23 -14.61
CA LEU A 6 37.25 -36.99 -13.87
C LEU A 6 36.67 -35.74 -14.60
N TYR A 7 36.82 -35.69 -15.90
CA TYR A 7 36.24 -34.58 -16.70
C TYR A 7 34.72 -34.55 -16.62
N LYS A 8 34.08 -35.74 -16.72
CA LYS A 8 32.59 -35.82 -16.56
C LYS A 8 32.16 -35.35 -15.19
N ASN A 9 32.81 -35.86 -14.12
CA ASN A 9 32.46 -35.44 -12.75
C ASN A 9 32.66 -33.93 -12.53
N ALA A 10 33.67 -33.31 -13.12
CA ALA A 10 33.91 -31.89 -13.05
C ALA A 10 32.82 -31.09 -13.77
N LEU A 11 32.36 -31.58 -14.93
CA LEU A 11 31.25 -30.98 -15.67
C LEU A 11 29.94 -31.09 -14.91
N ASP A 12 29.61 -32.24 -14.38
CA ASP A 12 28.42 -32.47 -13.60
C ASP A 12 28.42 -31.59 -12.34
N PHE A 13 29.56 -31.47 -11.66
CA PHE A 13 29.71 -30.57 -10.50
C PHE A 13 29.53 -29.08 -10.90
N ALA A 14 30.13 -28.64 -12.02
CA ALA A 14 29.99 -27.28 -12.50
C ALA A 14 28.53 -26.97 -12.84
N PHE A 15 27.83 -27.89 -13.48
CA PHE A 15 26.40 -27.75 -13.82
C PHE A 15 25.53 -27.67 -12.54
N ASP A 16 25.78 -28.51 -11.55
CA ASP A 16 25.07 -28.49 -10.26
C ASP A 16 25.30 -27.18 -9.51
N GLN A 17 26.55 -26.63 -9.55
CA GLN A 17 26.85 -25.34 -8.94
C GLN A 17 26.15 -24.18 -9.67
N GLU A 18 26.11 -24.18 -10.99
CA GLU A 18 25.41 -23.16 -11.78
C GLU A 18 23.91 -23.17 -11.48
N LYS A 19 23.30 -24.36 -11.42
CA LYS A 19 21.89 -24.54 -11.05
C LYS A 19 21.59 -23.99 -9.65
N LEU A 20 22.44 -24.34 -8.67
CA LEU A 20 22.27 -23.86 -7.28
C LEU A 20 22.40 -22.33 -7.18
N VAL A 21 23.35 -21.73 -7.91
CA VAL A 21 23.51 -20.27 -7.96
C VAL A 21 22.27 -19.61 -8.55
N LYS A 22 21.70 -20.15 -9.63
CA LYS A 22 20.49 -19.65 -10.27
C LYS A 22 19.28 -19.75 -9.34
N GLU A 23 19.10 -20.87 -8.66
CA GLU A 23 18.01 -21.04 -7.70
C GLU A 23 18.12 -20.05 -6.52
N LYS A 24 19.32 -19.82 -6.01
CA LYS A 24 19.57 -18.84 -4.95
C LYS A 24 19.31 -17.41 -5.43
N ALA A 25 19.73 -17.06 -6.64
CA ALA A 25 19.47 -15.73 -7.21
C ALA A 25 17.97 -15.46 -7.39
N GLN A 26 17.23 -16.45 -7.91
CA GLN A 26 15.76 -16.36 -8.01
C GLN A 26 15.10 -16.15 -6.65
N LYS A 27 15.57 -16.90 -5.62
CA LYS A 27 15.02 -16.77 -4.28
C LYS A 27 15.30 -15.41 -3.64
N ILE A 28 16.47 -14.83 -3.90
CA ILE A 28 16.82 -13.47 -3.44
C ILE A 28 15.92 -12.46 -4.12
N ASP A 29 15.72 -12.55 -5.43
CA ASP A 29 14.85 -11.66 -6.20
C ASP A 29 13.40 -11.72 -5.69
N GLU A 30 12.84 -12.92 -5.48
CA GLU A 30 11.53 -13.10 -4.86
C GLU A 30 11.42 -12.42 -3.48
N LEU A 31 12.43 -12.58 -2.63
CA LEU A 31 12.45 -11.97 -1.30
C LEU A 31 12.55 -10.43 -1.37
N MET A 32 13.33 -9.91 -2.29
CA MET A 32 13.42 -8.45 -2.51
C MET A 32 12.09 -7.87 -2.98
N LEU A 33 11.37 -8.56 -3.87
CA LEU A 33 10.07 -8.14 -4.37
C LEU A 33 8.95 -8.19 -3.32
N ASN A 34 9.13 -8.93 -2.23
CA ASN A 34 8.21 -8.87 -1.09
C ASN A 34 8.36 -7.59 -0.27
N VAL A 35 9.44 -6.81 -0.47
CA VAL A 35 9.76 -5.62 0.33
C VAL A 35 9.82 -4.36 -0.53
N LEU A 36 10.21 -4.47 -1.80
CA LEU A 36 10.45 -3.36 -2.70
C LEU A 36 9.74 -3.56 -4.05
N PRO A 37 9.23 -2.47 -4.69
CA PRO A 37 8.73 -2.55 -6.06
C PRO A 37 9.80 -3.02 -7.05
N ARG A 38 9.40 -3.74 -8.12
CA ARG A 38 10.30 -4.28 -9.14
C ARG A 38 11.27 -3.20 -9.68
N LYS A 39 10.77 -2.05 -10.04
CA LYS A 39 11.57 -0.94 -10.56
C LYS A 39 12.69 -0.50 -9.61
N ILE A 40 12.42 -0.54 -8.32
CA ILE A 40 13.40 -0.20 -7.28
C ILE A 40 14.46 -1.31 -7.18
N VAL A 41 14.04 -2.57 -7.23
CA VAL A 41 14.96 -3.73 -7.22
C VAL A 41 15.90 -3.65 -8.42
N ASP A 42 15.39 -3.46 -9.64
CA ASP A 42 16.19 -3.39 -10.88
C ASP A 42 17.24 -2.27 -10.81
N ARG A 43 16.89 -1.12 -10.23
CA ARG A 43 17.80 0.03 -10.05
C ARG A 43 18.89 -0.23 -9.00
N LEU A 44 18.52 -0.91 -7.89
CA LEU A 44 19.49 -1.32 -6.88
C LEU A 44 20.48 -2.35 -7.45
N GLU A 45 20.01 -3.32 -8.23
CA GLU A 45 20.85 -4.31 -8.93
C GLU A 45 21.80 -3.66 -9.94
N SER A 46 21.38 -2.56 -10.60
CA SER A 46 22.23 -1.77 -11.46
C SER A 46 23.27 -0.93 -10.71
N GLY A 47 23.26 -0.95 -9.38
CA GLY A 47 24.22 -0.25 -8.51
C GLY A 47 23.83 1.17 -8.14
N GLU A 48 22.59 1.59 -8.39
CA GLU A 48 22.08 2.89 -7.98
C GLU A 48 21.90 2.93 -6.46
N LYS A 49 22.50 3.93 -5.78
CA LYS A 49 22.52 4.00 -4.32
C LYS A 49 21.46 4.93 -3.72
N THR A 50 20.96 5.87 -4.51
CA THR A 50 19.97 6.85 -4.06
C THR A 50 18.85 6.90 -5.10
N ILE A 51 17.69 6.43 -4.70
CA ILE A 51 16.51 6.38 -5.56
C ILE A 51 15.46 7.32 -5.00
N SER A 52 15.12 8.34 -5.78
CA SER A 52 14.04 9.28 -5.45
C SER A 52 13.40 9.80 -6.74
N ASP A 53 12.14 9.48 -6.96
CA ASP A 53 11.40 9.81 -8.17
C ASP A 53 10.26 10.76 -7.84
N GLY A 54 10.15 11.85 -8.59
CA GLY A 54 9.00 12.75 -8.51
C GLY A 54 7.78 12.14 -9.24
N CYS A 55 6.67 11.98 -8.52
CA CYS A 55 5.40 11.49 -9.05
C CYS A 55 4.38 12.64 -8.99
N PRO A 56 4.08 13.32 -10.10
CA PRO A 56 3.29 14.57 -10.09
C PRO A 56 1.81 14.35 -9.77
N ASN A 57 1.26 13.17 -10.05
CA ASN A 57 -0.17 12.88 -10.01
C ASN A 57 -0.51 11.65 -9.16
N ALA A 58 0.16 11.47 -8.03
CA ALA A 58 -0.11 10.34 -7.13
C ALA A 58 -1.42 10.56 -6.36
N THR A 59 -2.11 9.47 -6.05
CA THR A 59 -3.25 9.44 -5.13
C THR A 59 -2.93 8.51 -3.97
N ILE A 60 -3.01 9.04 -2.75
CA ILE A 60 -2.61 8.37 -1.53
C ILE A 60 -3.84 8.06 -0.69
N LEU A 61 -3.95 6.84 -0.20
CA LEU A 61 -4.96 6.37 0.71
C LEU A 61 -4.32 5.98 2.04
N PHE A 62 -4.90 6.46 3.12
CA PHE A 62 -4.70 5.91 4.48
C PHE A 62 -6.01 5.32 4.98
N SER A 63 -5.93 4.18 5.63
CA SER A 63 -7.02 3.64 6.43
C SER A 63 -6.53 3.31 7.83
N ASP A 64 -7.44 3.33 8.81
CA ASP A 64 -7.17 3.08 10.22
C ASP A 64 -8.37 2.36 10.85
N ILE A 65 -8.09 1.40 11.74
CA ILE A 65 -9.15 0.62 12.43
C ILE A 65 -9.58 1.37 13.68
N VAL A 66 -10.85 1.74 13.72
CA VAL A 66 -11.42 2.50 14.83
C VAL A 66 -11.43 1.68 16.12
N GLY A 67 -10.83 2.20 17.18
CA GLY A 67 -10.82 1.56 18.49
C GLY A 67 -9.83 0.41 18.64
N PHE A 68 -8.93 0.20 17.69
CA PHE A 68 -7.93 -0.87 17.76
C PHE A 68 -7.07 -0.79 19.04
N SER A 69 -6.63 0.41 19.43
CA SER A 69 -5.88 0.62 20.67
C SER A 69 -6.64 0.17 21.93
N ALA A 70 -7.96 0.31 21.96
CA ALA A 70 -8.78 -0.18 23.08
C ALA A 70 -8.90 -1.72 23.05
N MET A 71 -8.99 -2.31 21.87
CA MET A 71 -9.04 -3.76 21.68
C MET A 71 -7.71 -4.42 22.09
N SER A 72 -6.58 -3.75 21.87
CA SER A 72 -5.24 -4.24 22.26
C SER A 72 -5.02 -4.38 23.77
N VAL A 73 -5.91 -3.83 24.58
CA VAL A 73 -5.87 -4.00 26.04
C VAL A 73 -6.48 -5.34 26.49
N SER A 74 -7.40 -5.91 25.68
CA SER A 74 -8.19 -7.10 26.04
C SER A 74 -7.73 -8.39 25.33
N GLN A 75 -6.86 -8.31 24.35
CA GLN A 75 -6.35 -9.45 23.57
C GLN A 75 -4.84 -9.58 23.68
N SER A 76 -4.30 -10.78 23.43
CA SER A 76 -2.85 -10.96 23.36
C SER A 76 -2.26 -10.29 22.12
N ALA A 77 -0.97 -9.93 22.18
CA ALA A 77 -0.29 -9.33 21.05
C ALA A 77 -0.24 -10.26 19.83
N GLU A 78 -0.10 -11.57 20.06
CA GLU A 78 -0.10 -12.59 19.00
C GLU A 78 -1.45 -12.68 18.30
N GLU A 79 -2.56 -12.66 19.04
CA GLU A 79 -3.92 -12.66 18.47
C GLU A 79 -4.17 -11.41 17.63
N LEU A 80 -3.77 -10.24 18.13
CA LEU A 80 -3.91 -8.98 17.39
C LEU A 80 -3.11 -8.98 16.09
N VAL A 81 -1.86 -9.45 16.13
CA VAL A 81 -1.02 -9.55 14.93
C VAL A 81 -1.62 -10.53 13.93
N SER A 82 -2.16 -11.67 14.39
CA SER A 82 -2.83 -12.64 13.53
C SER A 82 -4.06 -12.04 12.85
N LEU A 83 -4.92 -11.33 13.60
CA LEU A 83 -6.10 -10.67 13.07
C LEU A 83 -5.75 -9.58 12.04
N LEU A 84 -4.74 -8.75 12.32
CA LEU A 84 -4.27 -7.75 11.36
C LEU A 84 -3.69 -8.40 10.10
N ASN A 85 -2.93 -9.49 10.25
CA ASN A 85 -2.38 -10.21 9.11
C ASN A 85 -3.47 -10.77 8.21
N ASP A 86 -4.52 -11.35 8.76
CA ASP A 86 -5.66 -11.90 8.01
C ASP A 86 -6.40 -10.80 7.25
N LEU A 87 -6.69 -9.67 7.90
CA LEU A 87 -7.35 -8.53 7.27
C LEU A 87 -6.47 -7.88 6.19
N PHE A 88 -5.22 -7.62 6.50
CA PHE A 88 -4.29 -6.96 5.57
C PHE A 88 -3.94 -7.84 4.38
N THR A 89 -3.96 -9.17 4.53
CA THR A 89 -3.82 -10.10 3.41
C THR A 89 -4.96 -9.93 2.38
N LYS A 90 -6.21 -9.71 2.84
CA LYS A 90 -7.33 -9.40 1.94
C LYS A 90 -7.10 -8.06 1.22
N PHE A 91 -6.63 -7.03 1.93
CA PHE A 91 -6.30 -5.73 1.35
C PHE A 91 -5.15 -5.81 0.34
N ASP A 92 -4.10 -6.60 0.63
CA ASP A 92 -2.98 -6.84 -0.29
C ASP A 92 -3.45 -7.49 -1.61
N GLN A 93 -4.33 -8.49 -1.54
CA GLN A 93 -4.91 -9.14 -2.71
C GLN A 93 -5.76 -8.17 -3.54
N ARG A 94 -6.52 -7.30 -2.89
CA ARG A 94 -7.32 -6.26 -3.54
C ARG A 94 -6.43 -5.22 -4.21
N ALA A 95 -5.40 -4.73 -3.52
CA ALA A 95 -4.45 -3.78 -4.07
C ALA A 95 -3.79 -4.31 -5.34
N LEU A 96 -3.35 -5.57 -5.30
CA LEU A 96 -2.78 -6.25 -6.45
C LEU A 96 -3.78 -6.36 -7.62
N SER A 97 -5.04 -6.73 -7.36
CA SER A 97 -6.08 -6.86 -8.38
C SER A 97 -6.44 -5.55 -9.07
N LEU A 98 -6.33 -4.43 -8.35
CA LEU A 98 -6.61 -3.08 -8.86
C LEU A 98 -5.38 -2.40 -9.45
N GLY A 99 -4.19 -2.99 -9.32
CA GLY A 99 -2.95 -2.38 -9.78
C GLY A 99 -2.60 -1.09 -9.00
N VAL A 100 -2.94 -1.05 -7.71
CA VAL A 100 -2.49 -0.01 -6.78
C VAL A 100 -1.41 -0.57 -5.87
N GLU A 101 -0.51 0.28 -5.40
CA GLU A 101 0.67 -0.17 -4.67
C GLU A 101 0.47 -0.02 -3.16
N LYS A 102 0.61 -1.12 -2.43
CA LYS A 102 0.77 -1.07 -0.98
C LYS A 102 2.12 -0.46 -0.64
N ILE A 103 2.12 0.59 0.15
CA ILE A 103 3.36 1.24 0.59
C ILE A 103 3.85 0.63 1.90
N LYS A 104 3.02 0.65 2.93
CA LYS A 104 3.35 0.13 4.27
C LYS A 104 2.13 -0.02 5.16
N THR A 105 2.33 -0.66 6.29
CA THR A 105 1.43 -0.60 7.45
C THR A 105 2.08 0.18 8.58
N ILE A 106 1.30 0.89 9.39
CA ILE A 106 1.77 1.64 10.56
C ILE A 106 0.83 1.26 11.72
N GLY A 107 1.20 0.21 12.47
CA GLY A 107 0.28 -0.39 13.43
C GLY A 107 -0.94 -0.97 12.73
N ASP A 108 -2.11 -0.45 13.03
CA ASP A 108 -3.40 -0.81 12.42
C ASP A 108 -3.78 0.07 11.22
N ALA A 109 -2.92 1.01 10.84
CA ALA A 109 -3.10 1.80 9.63
C ALA A 109 -2.49 1.11 8.41
N TYR A 110 -3.18 1.24 7.25
CA TYR A 110 -2.77 0.68 5.98
C TYR A 110 -2.64 1.78 4.93
N MET A 111 -1.50 1.86 4.25
CA MET A 111 -1.20 2.91 3.27
C MET A 111 -1.06 2.33 1.86
N VAL A 112 -1.79 2.92 0.92
CA VAL A 112 -1.78 2.57 -0.50
C VAL A 112 -1.54 3.81 -1.34
N ALA A 113 -0.91 3.63 -2.49
CA ALA A 113 -0.75 4.66 -3.51
C ALA A 113 -1.14 4.15 -4.90
N GLY A 114 -1.67 5.07 -5.72
CA GLY A 114 -1.83 4.93 -7.16
C GLY A 114 -1.20 6.11 -7.88
N GLY A 115 -0.89 5.96 -9.17
CA GLY A 115 -0.32 7.04 -9.99
C GLY A 115 1.16 7.32 -9.75
N LEU A 116 1.90 6.35 -9.21
CA LEU A 116 3.34 6.48 -9.06
C LEU A 116 4.06 6.39 -10.41
N GLU A 117 3.44 5.75 -11.41
CA GLU A 117 3.94 5.59 -12.78
C GLU A 117 2.89 5.94 -13.86
N GLY A 118 1.65 6.29 -13.48
CA GLY A 118 0.51 6.44 -14.38
C GLY A 118 0.15 7.89 -14.72
N ASP A 119 -1.00 8.04 -15.39
CA ASP A 119 -1.55 9.34 -15.83
C ASP A 119 -2.28 10.11 -14.71
N GLY A 120 -2.44 9.50 -13.55
CA GLY A 120 -3.05 10.08 -12.35
C GLY A 120 -4.57 9.90 -12.25
N LYS A 121 -5.37 10.25 -13.26
CA LYS A 121 -6.84 10.23 -13.16
C LYS A 121 -7.38 8.80 -13.00
N GLN A 122 -6.95 7.88 -13.84
CA GLN A 122 -7.37 6.47 -13.74
C GLN A 122 -6.90 5.84 -12.43
N ASP A 123 -5.73 6.26 -11.94
CA ASP A 123 -5.19 5.78 -10.68
C ASP A 123 -5.97 6.29 -9.47
N ALA A 124 -6.43 7.55 -9.50
CA ALA A 124 -7.33 8.09 -8.48
C ALA A 124 -8.64 7.29 -8.38
N ILE A 125 -9.20 6.90 -9.52
CA ILE A 125 -10.40 6.04 -9.58
C ILE A 125 -10.10 4.69 -8.91
N ARG A 126 -8.98 4.03 -9.27
CA ARG A 126 -8.58 2.72 -8.67
C ARG A 126 -8.37 2.81 -7.16
N VAL A 127 -7.79 3.92 -6.67
CA VAL A 127 -7.59 4.12 -5.24
C VAL A 127 -8.93 4.30 -4.50
N VAL A 128 -9.91 5.00 -5.09
CA VAL A 128 -11.26 5.08 -4.51
C VAL A 128 -11.96 3.70 -4.57
N GLN A 129 -11.80 2.94 -5.66
CA GLN A 129 -12.30 1.56 -5.75
C GLN A 129 -11.66 0.66 -4.69
N MET A 130 -10.36 0.82 -4.44
CA MET A 130 -9.68 0.14 -3.33
C MET A 130 -10.36 0.46 -2.00
N ALA A 131 -10.61 1.72 -1.70
CA ALA A 131 -11.27 2.13 -0.46
C ALA A 131 -12.66 1.49 -0.30
N ILE A 132 -13.49 1.51 -1.34
CA ILE A 132 -14.83 0.88 -1.32
C ILE A 132 -14.69 -0.63 -1.08
N GLY A 133 -13.77 -1.28 -1.79
CA GLY A 133 -13.53 -2.71 -1.63
C GLY A 133 -13.01 -3.11 -0.26
N MET A 134 -12.19 -2.27 0.38
CA MET A 134 -11.70 -2.52 1.75
C MET A 134 -12.86 -2.60 2.77
N PHE A 135 -13.93 -1.83 2.59
CA PHE A 135 -15.13 -1.96 3.44
C PHE A 135 -15.86 -3.28 3.23
N THR A 136 -15.88 -3.80 2.00
CA THR A 136 -16.42 -5.14 1.71
C THR A 136 -15.58 -6.22 2.40
N ASP A 137 -14.25 -6.13 2.26
CA ASP A 137 -13.32 -7.06 2.91
C ASP A 137 -13.44 -7.04 4.43
N LEU A 138 -13.59 -5.84 5.02
CA LEU A 138 -13.80 -5.67 6.45
C LEU A 138 -15.14 -6.27 6.91
N ALA A 139 -16.22 -6.12 6.13
CA ALA A 139 -17.51 -6.71 6.46
C ALA A 139 -17.46 -8.24 6.45
N GLU A 140 -16.80 -8.84 5.44
CA GLU A 140 -16.56 -10.28 5.37
C GLU A 140 -15.69 -10.77 6.55
N PHE A 141 -14.61 -10.03 6.86
CA PHE A 141 -13.74 -10.31 7.98
C PHE A 141 -14.52 -10.29 9.31
N ASN A 142 -15.33 -9.26 9.55
CA ASN A 142 -16.16 -9.14 10.72
C ASN A 142 -17.13 -10.33 10.87
N GLN A 143 -17.73 -10.78 9.78
CA GLN A 143 -18.60 -11.96 9.78
C GLN A 143 -17.83 -13.24 10.11
N GLN A 144 -16.65 -13.44 9.53
CA GLN A 144 -15.80 -14.62 9.75
C GLN A 144 -15.30 -14.73 11.20
N HIS A 145 -14.90 -13.61 11.77
CA HIS A 145 -14.32 -13.55 13.12
C HIS A 145 -15.33 -13.17 14.21
N GLN A 146 -16.62 -12.99 13.88
CA GLN A 146 -17.67 -12.53 14.79
C GLN A 146 -17.32 -11.22 15.49
N MET A 147 -16.76 -10.29 14.74
CA MET A 147 -16.30 -8.97 15.19
C MET A 147 -17.18 -7.85 14.61
N ALA A 148 -17.02 -6.63 15.14
CA ALA A 148 -17.70 -5.44 14.68
C ALA A 148 -16.70 -4.28 14.49
N LEU A 149 -15.56 -4.56 13.85
CA LEU A 149 -14.55 -3.56 13.56
C LEU A 149 -15.11 -2.51 12.61
N GLN A 150 -14.74 -1.27 12.84
CA GLN A 150 -15.00 -0.15 11.95
C GLN A 150 -13.66 0.39 11.44
N MET A 151 -13.71 1.04 10.29
CA MET A 151 -12.54 1.62 9.66
C MET A 151 -12.85 3.04 9.20
N ARG A 152 -11.85 3.91 9.22
CA ARG A 152 -11.86 5.22 8.57
C ARG A 152 -10.91 5.18 7.38
N VAL A 153 -11.28 5.88 6.32
CA VAL A 153 -10.40 6.03 5.15
C VAL A 153 -10.30 7.51 4.78
N GLY A 154 -9.07 7.92 4.45
CA GLY A 154 -8.77 9.24 3.92
C GLY A 154 -7.96 9.16 2.64
N ILE A 155 -8.33 9.98 1.63
CA ILE A 155 -7.67 9.98 0.32
C ILE A 155 -7.32 11.41 -0.09
N ASN A 156 -6.11 11.59 -0.61
CA ASN A 156 -5.68 12.85 -1.22
C ASN A 156 -4.83 12.60 -2.47
N SER A 157 -4.98 13.47 -3.47
CA SER A 157 -4.22 13.41 -4.73
C SER A 157 -3.33 14.63 -4.89
N GLY A 158 -2.12 14.42 -5.43
CA GLY A 158 -1.15 15.48 -5.69
C GLY A 158 0.27 14.95 -5.87
N PRO A 159 1.26 15.83 -5.98
CA PRO A 159 2.66 15.44 -6.17
C PRO A 159 3.26 14.81 -4.91
N VAL A 160 4.07 13.77 -5.12
CA VAL A 160 4.89 13.11 -4.09
C VAL A 160 6.29 12.83 -4.63
N VAL A 161 7.21 12.53 -3.74
CA VAL A 161 8.48 11.89 -4.08
C VAL A 161 8.43 10.47 -3.55
N ALA A 162 8.66 9.48 -4.43
CA ALA A 162 8.77 8.07 -4.10
C ALA A 162 10.24 7.67 -4.10
N GLY A 163 10.67 6.83 -3.15
CA GLY A 163 12.06 6.42 -3.14
C GLY A 163 12.44 5.53 -1.97
N ILE A 164 13.72 5.32 -1.78
CA ILE A 164 14.27 4.55 -0.68
C ILE A 164 15.15 5.40 0.22
N ILE A 165 15.02 5.19 1.52
CA ILE A 165 15.91 5.76 2.53
C ILE A 165 16.59 4.62 3.29
N GLY A 166 17.85 4.86 3.68
CA GLY A 166 18.67 3.96 4.46
C GLY A 166 19.76 3.27 3.63
N HIS A 167 20.82 2.83 4.35
CA HIS A 167 21.94 2.09 3.75
C HIS A 167 21.98 0.63 4.19
N THR A 168 21.43 0.31 5.37
CA THR A 168 21.46 -1.03 5.96
C THR A 168 20.10 -1.70 6.01
N LYS A 169 19.03 -0.88 6.16
CA LYS A 169 17.63 -1.32 6.09
C LYS A 169 16.93 -0.37 5.14
N PHE A 170 16.72 -0.82 3.92
CA PHE A 170 15.96 -0.05 2.95
C PHE A 170 14.50 0.07 3.38
N SER A 171 13.96 1.29 3.29
CA SER A 171 12.54 1.56 3.44
C SER A 171 12.08 2.33 2.22
N TYR A 172 11.21 1.70 1.42
CA TYR A 172 10.51 2.38 0.35
C TYR A 172 9.36 3.16 0.94
N ASP A 173 9.29 4.44 0.62
CA ASP A 173 8.25 5.33 1.16
C ASP A 173 7.93 6.48 0.19
N LEU A 174 6.90 7.24 0.56
CA LEU A 174 6.45 8.42 -0.17
C LEU A 174 6.55 9.65 0.73
N TRP A 175 7.04 10.76 0.16
CA TRP A 175 7.18 12.03 0.86
C TRP A 175 6.49 13.15 0.12
N GLY A 176 5.97 14.10 0.87
CA GLY A 176 5.36 15.33 0.36
C GLY A 176 4.13 15.75 1.15
N ASN A 177 3.69 16.98 0.93
CA ASN A 177 2.47 17.51 1.56
C ASN A 177 1.22 16.69 1.20
N THR A 178 1.23 16.07 0.03
CA THR A 178 0.15 15.17 -0.45
C THR A 178 -0.07 14.02 0.51
N VAL A 179 1.00 13.39 1.00
CA VAL A 179 0.95 12.29 1.98
C VAL A 179 0.38 12.77 3.31
N ASN A 180 0.87 13.91 3.81
CA ASN A 180 0.39 14.51 5.04
C ASN A 180 -1.10 14.85 4.97
N THR A 181 -1.54 15.41 3.84
CA THR A 181 -2.96 15.73 3.61
C THR A 181 -3.83 14.47 3.58
N ALA A 182 -3.38 13.38 2.93
CA ALA A 182 -4.10 12.10 2.94
C ALA A 182 -4.26 11.55 4.37
N SER A 183 -3.21 11.61 5.18
CA SER A 183 -3.28 11.25 6.60
C SER A 183 -4.25 12.14 7.40
N ARG A 184 -4.36 13.45 7.06
CA ARG A 184 -5.38 14.32 7.66
C ARG A 184 -6.79 13.98 7.20
N MET A 185 -6.98 13.59 5.95
CA MET A 185 -8.27 13.09 5.47
C MET A 185 -8.72 11.86 6.25
N GLU A 186 -7.80 10.94 6.54
CA GLU A 186 -8.10 9.76 7.36
C GLU A 186 -8.43 10.16 8.80
N SER A 187 -7.54 10.88 9.49
CA SER A 187 -7.66 11.17 10.92
C SER A 187 -8.86 12.07 11.28
N THR A 188 -9.35 12.86 10.32
CA THR A 188 -10.56 13.68 10.46
C THR A 188 -11.82 13.03 9.88
N SER A 189 -11.69 11.82 9.28
CA SER A 189 -12.83 11.05 8.77
C SER A 189 -13.69 10.50 9.92
N LEU A 190 -14.86 10.00 9.57
CA LEU A 190 -15.77 9.34 10.51
C LEU A 190 -15.68 7.81 10.34
N PRO A 191 -15.96 7.04 11.41
CA PRO A 191 -16.08 5.59 11.31
C PRO A 191 -17.06 5.18 10.20
N GLY A 192 -16.66 4.21 9.37
CA GLY A 192 -17.47 3.72 8.24
C GLY A 192 -17.50 4.66 7.03
N LYS A 193 -16.63 5.69 6.96
CA LYS A 193 -16.63 6.67 5.87
C LYS A 193 -15.30 6.74 5.12
N ILE A 194 -15.41 7.02 3.82
CA ILE A 194 -14.29 7.35 2.93
C ILE A 194 -14.31 8.86 2.76
N GLN A 195 -13.32 9.56 3.29
CA GLN A 195 -13.17 11.01 3.15
C GLN A 195 -12.11 11.34 2.12
N ILE A 196 -12.44 12.23 1.20
CA ILE A 196 -11.52 12.67 0.16
C ILE A 196 -11.32 14.18 0.18
N SER A 197 -10.15 14.62 -0.26
CA SER A 197 -9.80 16.02 -0.43
C SER A 197 -10.43 16.64 -1.68
N PRO A 198 -10.42 17.99 -1.81
CA PRO A 198 -10.86 18.66 -3.03
C PRO A 198 -10.10 18.24 -4.28
N SER A 199 -8.78 17.99 -4.17
CA SER A 199 -7.97 17.57 -5.31
C SER A 199 -8.36 16.18 -5.82
N THR A 200 -8.67 15.24 -4.92
CA THR A 200 -9.18 13.92 -5.30
C THR A 200 -10.61 14.03 -5.85
N TYR A 201 -11.48 14.83 -5.21
CA TYR A 201 -12.85 15.05 -5.69
C TYR A 201 -12.90 15.49 -7.17
N LEU A 202 -12.05 16.44 -7.57
CA LEU A 202 -12.01 16.91 -8.95
C LEU A 202 -11.68 15.81 -9.97
N GLN A 203 -10.92 14.79 -9.56
CA GLN A 203 -10.52 13.70 -10.44
C GLN A 203 -11.60 12.60 -10.55
N VAL A 204 -12.41 12.40 -9.50
CA VAL A 204 -13.26 11.21 -9.38
C VAL A 204 -14.78 11.51 -9.36
N LYS A 205 -15.20 12.78 -9.27
CA LYS A 205 -16.60 13.19 -9.11
C LYS A 205 -17.57 12.69 -10.18
N GLU A 206 -17.08 12.33 -11.36
CA GLU A 206 -17.90 11.82 -12.46
C GLU A 206 -18.17 10.31 -12.36
N TYR A 207 -17.51 9.62 -11.43
CA TYR A 207 -17.53 8.15 -11.34
C TYR A 207 -18.21 7.63 -10.07
N PHE A 208 -18.29 8.48 -9.04
CA PHE A 208 -18.75 8.07 -7.71
C PHE A 208 -19.81 9.02 -7.17
N ASP A 209 -20.74 8.47 -6.39
CA ASP A 209 -21.68 9.26 -5.59
C ASP A 209 -20.92 9.90 -4.43
N ILE A 210 -20.84 11.22 -4.44
CA ILE A 210 -20.01 12.01 -3.53
C ILE A 210 -20.81 13.15 -2.91
N GLN A 211 -20.79 13.20 -1.59
CA GLN A 211 -21.44 14.24 -0.81
C GLN A 211 -20.41 15.19 -0.21
N ALA A 212 -20.62 16.49 -0.39
CA ALA A 212 -19.82 17.51 0.29
C ALA A 212 -20.05 17.43 1.81
N ARG A 213 -18.96 17.54 2.56
CA ARG A 213 -18.95 17.69 4.00
C ARG A 213 -18.72 19.16 4.36
N GLU A 214 -19.10 19.55 5.57
CA GLU A 214 -18.74 20.86 6.12
C GLU A 214 -17.21 21.05 6.19
N LEU A 215 -16.78 22.29 6.34
CA LEU A 215 -15.36 22.62 6.53
C LEU A 215 -14.82 21.88 7.75
N VAL A 216 -13.73 21.16 7.55
CA VAL A 216 -13.06 20.39 8.58
C VAL A 216 -11.74 21.06 8.95
N GLU A 217 -11.51 21.28 10.23
CA GLU A 217 -10.22 21.75 10.73
C GLU A 217 -9.18 20.63 10.62
N CYS A 218 -8.16 20.86 9.80
CA CYS A 218 -7.05 19.93 9.60
C CYS A 218 -5.77 20.56 10.12
N LYS A 219 -5.12 19.89 11.08
CA LYS A 219 -3.86 20.36 11.67
C LYS A 219 -2.82 20.66 10.58
N GLY A 220 -2.35 21.91 10.54
CA GLY A 220 -1.35 22.37 9.57
C GLY A 220 -1.90 22.75 8.19
N LEU A 221 -3.21 22.57 7.93
CA LEU A 221 -3.87 22.91 6.67
C LEU A 221 -5.00 23.94 6.88
N GLY A 222 -5.40 24.22 8.13
CA GLY A 222 -6.55 25.07 8.45
C GLY A 222 -7.88 24.37 8.14
N HIS A 223 -8.90 25.17 7.83
CA HIS A 223 -10.22 24.67 7.49
C HIS A 223 -10.29 24.37 5.99
N ILE A 224 -10.55 23.14 5.64
CA ILE A 224 -10.69 22.70 4.23
C ILE A 224 -12.03 22.01 3.99
N MET A 225 -12.56 22.21 2.78
CA MET A 225 -13.70 21.46 2.30
C MET A 225 -13.30 20.01 2.10
N THR A 226 -14.10 19.07 2.54
CA THR A 226 -13.89 17.65 2.34
C THR A 226 -15.17 17.00 1.80
N TYR A 227 -15.06 15.77 1.32
CA TYR A 227 -16.16 15.05 0.70
C TYR A 227 -16.20 13.62 1.19
N PHE A 228 -17.41 13.03 1.30
CA PHE A 228 -17.59 11.62 1.54
C PHE A 228 -17.98 10.90 0.26
N VAL A 229 -17.31 9.77 -0.01
CA VAL A 229 -17.68 8.84 -1.09
C VAL A 229 -18.66 7.82 -0.53
N HIS A 230 -19.81 7.66 -1.19
CA HIS A 230 -20.85 6.70 -0.80
C HIS A 230 -20.82 5.42 -1.63
N GLY A 231 -20.32 5.47 -2.85
CA GLY A 231 -20.25 4.35 -3.76
C GLY A 231 -20.14 4.78 -5.21
N TYR A 232 -20.48 3.88 -6.12
CA TYR A 232 -20.56 4.20 -7.54
C TYR A 232 -21.84 4.98 -7.84
N HIS A 233 -21.84 5.77 -8.92
CA HIS A 233 -23.09 6.27 -9.47
C HIS A 233 -24.00 5.08 -9.84
N GLY A 234 -25.27 5.17 -9.42
CA GLY A 234 -26.30 4.19 -9.75
C GLY A 234 -26.75 4.30 -11.20
#